data_3defc5f5f0c04c3ebfd8843e75bee1ea
#
_entry.id   3defc5f5f0c04c3ebfd8843e75bee1ea
#
_cell.length_a   1.000
_cell.length_b   1.000
_cell.length_c   1.000
_cell.angle_alpha   90.00
_cell.angle_beta   90.00
_cell.angle_gamma   90.00
#
_symmetry.space_group_name_H-M   'P 1'
#
loop_
_entity.id
_entity.type
_entity.pdbx_description
1 polymer ?
#
loop_
_entity_poly.entity_id
_entity_poly.type
_entity_poly.pdbx_seq_one_letter_code
_entity_poly.pdbx_strand_id
1 'polypeptide(L)'
;MILKKEIDKKALEHEVSRSTVDKDWVLGHFIDAIFSIEECIEALVFKGGTCLRKCYFPNYRFSEDLDFTSINPDFKLSEDLLRQIMSLVEERTGMQLHLEKLTNLRHKDMPTGYAAIVKFWGADHSKDQVPPDPSRWNTSIKIEIILYEKMLFGSTAKALYHDYSDELSPYVSAIACYDLREVLSEKLRALIQRSYTAPRDYYDIWYLSKHVADINWDEIKQAFFEKMAFKGLEFTGIVQFLNDKSEKSVRGAWKSSLGHQIAAKELPSFDEVKNDLEILFSKIF
;
A
#
# COMPACT_ATOMS: atom_id res chain seq x y z
N MET A 1 4.82 -21.21 8.91
CA MET A 1 3.75 -20.34 9.48
C MET A 1 4.06 -20.04 10.94
N ILE A 2 4.04 -18.79 11.35
CA ILE A 2 4.18 -18.36 12.75
C ILE A 2 3.04 -18.89 13.63
N LEU A 3 3.17 -18.74 14.94
CA LEU A 3 2.12 -19.18 15.87
C LEU A 3 1.08 -18.09 16.07
N LYS A 4 -0.18 -18.49 16.26
CA LYS A 4 -1.28 -17.57 16.64
C LYS A 4 -0.92 -16.70 17.85
N LYS A 5 -0.20 -17.26 18.85
CA LYS A 5 0.28 -16.51 20.01
C LYS A 5 1.14 -15.30 19.66
N GLU A 6 1.90 -15.37 18.56
CA GLU A 6 2.70 -14.24 18.09
C GLU A 6 1.80 -13.15 17.49
N ILE A 7 0.77 -13.53 16.72
CA ILE A 7 -0.26 -12.61 16.25
C ILE A 7 -0.96 -11.92 17.43
N ASP A 8 -1.38 -12.69 18.46
CA ASP A 8 -2.02 -12.15 19.66
C ASP A 8 -1.13 -11.13 20.37
N LYS A 9 0.16 -11.44 20.53
CA LYS A 9 1.14 -10.56 21.17
C LYS A 9 1.32 -9.26 20.40
N LYS A 10 1.56 -9.33 19.10
CA LYS A 10 1.75 -8.14 18.24
C LYS A 10 0.48 -7.29 18.11
N ALA A 11 -0.68 -7.91 18.05
CA ALA A 11 -1.95 -7.19 18.04
C ALA A 11 -2.14 -6.35 19.33
N LEU A 12 -1.71 -6.90 20.47
CA LEU A 12 -1.75 -6.21 21.76
C LEU A 12 -0.69 -5.08 21.83
N GLU A 13 0.53 -5.33 21.36
CA GLU A 13 1.63 -4.35 21.33
C GLU A 13 1.29 -3.13 20.46
N HIS A 14 0.70 -3.37 19.30
CA HIS A 14 0.32 -2.31 18.36
C HIS A 14 -1.11 -1.76 18.57
N GLU A 15 -1.87 -2.29 19.52
CA GLU A 15 -3.26 -1.91 19.79
C GLU A 15 -4.17 -1.97 18.53
N VAL A 16 -3.95 -2.98 17.69
CA VAL A 16 -4.74 -3.22 16.47
C VAL A 16 -5.37 -4.62 16.49
N SER A 17 -6.23 -4.91 15.52
CA SER A 17 -6.86 -6.22 15.42
C SER A 17 -5.85 -7.31 15.04
N ARG A 18 -6.12 -8.56 15.45
CA ARG A 18 -5.34 -9.73 15.01
C ARG A 18 -5.32 -9.85 13.48
N SER A 19 -6.46 -9.62 12.84
CA SER A 19 -6.57 -9.68 11.39
C SER A 19 -5.69 -8.65 10.69
N THR A 20 -5.46 -7.49 11.31
CA THR A 20 -4.52 -6.47 10.80
C THR A 20 -3.09 -6.99 10.84
N VAL A 21 -2.68 -7.61 11.95
CA VAL A 21 -1.34 -8.18 12.11
C VAL A 21 -1.13 -9.40 11.22
N ASP A 22 -2.12 -10.31 11.18
CA ASP A 22 -2.08 -11.49 10.31
C ASP A 22 -1.92 -11.10 8.84
N LYS A 23 -2.68 -10.10 8.39
CA LYS A 23 -2.58 -9.55 7.05
C LYS A 23 -1.20 -8.91 6.81
N ASP A 24 -0.65 -8.15 7.75
CA ASP A 24 0.70 -7.56 7.62
C ASP A 24 1.79 -8.62 7.49
N TRP A 25 1.68 -9.75 8.21
CA TRP A 25 2.56 -10.90 8.06
C TRP A 25 2.45 -11.52 6.67
N VAL A 26 1.22 -11.79 6.21
CA VAL A 26 0.95 -12.35 4.87
C VAL A 26 1.49 -11.45 3.76
N LEU A 27 1.29 -10.13 3.86
CA LEU A 27 1.79 -9.16 2.88
C LEU A 27 3.33 -9.21 2.75
N GLY A 28 4.07 -9.41 3.85
CA GLY A 28 5.51 -9.59 3.82
C GLY A 28 5.94 -10.78 2.95
N HIS A 29 5.28 -11.93 3.11
CA HIS A 29 5.56 -13.12 2.31
C HIS A 29 5.17 -12.97 0.83
N PHE A 30 4.09 -12.26 0.54
CA PHE A 30 3.73 -11.97 -0.85
C PHE A 30 4.74 -11.04 -1.54
N ILE A 31 5.22 -10.00 -0.85
CA ILE A 31 6.26 -9.11 -1.41
C ILE A 31 7.53 -9.93 -1.69
N ASP A 32 7.94 -10.76 -0.74
CA ASP A 32 9.10 -11.64 -0.87
C ASP A 32 8.94 -12.64 -2.05
N ALA A 33 7.77 -13.24 -2.21
CA ALA A 33 7.49 -14.16 -3.31
C ALA A 33 7.49 -13.44 -4.67
N ILE A 34 6.84 -12.27 -4.77
CA ILE A 34 6.79 -11.47 -5.99
C ILE A 34 8.21 -11.08 -6.44
N PHE A 35 9.03 -10.57 -5.53
CA PHE A 35 10.41 -10.16 -5.84
C PHE A 35 11.42 -11.33 -5.81
N SER A 36 10.96 -12.57 -5.75
CA SER A 36 11.74 -13.78 -6.05
C SER A 36 11.60 -14.24 -7.50
N ILE A 37 10.72 -13.62 -8.30
CA ILE A 37 10.44 -13.99 -9.70
C ILE A 37 11.04 -12.93 -10.62
N GLU A 38 11.92 -13.36 -11.53
CA GLU A 38 12.69 -12.48 -12.42
C GLU A 38 11.81 -11.52 -13.22
N GLU A 39 10.73 -12.03 -13.83
CA GLU A 39 9.76 -11.20 -14.57
C GLU A 39 9.16 -10.08 -13.70
N CYS A 40 8.91 -10.33 -12.43
CA CYS A 40 8.39 -9.32 -11.49
C CYS A 40 9.47 -8.33 -11.07
N ILE A 41 10.71 -8.80 -10.83
CA ILE A 41 11.85 -7.93 -10.47
C ILE A 41 12.13 -6.91 -11.57
N GLU A 42 12.07 -7.34 -12.83
CA GLU A 42 12.38 -6.49 -13.97
C GLU A 42 11.26 -5.49 -14.29
N ALA A 43 10.02 -5.83 -13.95
CA ALA A 43 8.86 -5.05 -14.37
C ALA A 43 8.21 -4.20 -13.29
N LEU A 44 8.30 -4.59 -12.01
CA LEU A 44 7.44 -4.01 -10.97
C LEU A 44 8.22 -3.07 -10.05
N VAL A 45 7.59 -1.94 -9.73
CA VAL A 45 8.02 -1.01 -8.69
C VAL A 45 6.94 -0.93 -7.62
N PHE A 46 7.31 -1.26 -6.39
CA PHE A 46 6.40 -1.33 -5.25
C PHE A 46 6.06 0.06 -4.73
N LYS A 47 4.78 0.30 -4.43
CA LYS A 47 4.27 1.58 -3.96
C LYS A 47 3.16 1.42 -2.92
N GLY A 48 2.52 2.53 -2.57
CA GLY A 48 1.37 2.52 -1.66
C GLY A 48 1.75 2.50 -0.17
N GLY A 49 0.72 2.38 0.67
CA GLY A 49 0.90 2.39 2.13
C GLY A 49 1.70 1.19 2.65
N THR A 50 1.57 0.04 2.02
CA THR A 50 2.33 -1.16 2.40
C THR A 50 3.82 -0.99 2.08
N CYS A 51 4.16 -0.37 0.95
CA CYS A 51 5.54 -0.02 0.64
C CYS A 51 6.14 0.91 1.71
N LEU A 52 5.41 1.95 2.11
CA LEU A 52 5.87 2.86 3.16
C LEU A 52 6.14 2.12 4.47
N ARG A 53 5.25 1.22 4.88
CA ARG A 53 5.41 0.44 6.11
C ARG A 53 6.54 -0.60 6.02
N LYS A 54 6.56 -1.37 4.95
CA LYS A 54 7.44 -2.53 4.81
C LYS A 54 8.85 -2.20 4.32
N CYS A 55 9.07 -1.01 3.72
CA CYS A 55 10.35 -0.68 3.10
C CYS A 55 10.95 0.65 3.56
N TYR A 56 10.15 1.55 4.15
CA TYR A 56 10.63 2.86 4.57
C TYR A 56 10.53 3.11 6.07
N PHE A 57 9.38 2.82 6.69
CA PHE A 57 9.07 3.22 8.07
C PHE A 57 8.44 2.07 8.85
N PRO A 58 9.21 1.29 9.63
CA PRO A 58 8.69 0.12 10.36
C PRO A 58 7.51 0.44 11.30
N ASN A 59 7.48 1.67 11.83
CA ASN A 59 6.42 2.14 12.73
C ASN A 59 5.31 2.93 12.01
N TYR A 60 5.24 2.82 10.68
CA TYR A 60 4.16 3.43 9.90
C TYR A 60 2.83 2.71 10.15
N ARG A 61 1.72 3.39 9.82
CA ARG A 61 0.40 2.76 9.89
C ARG A 61 0.36 1.43 9.15
N PHE A 62 -0.42 0.49 9.63
CA PHE A 62 -0.71 -0.73 8.90
C PHE A 62 -1.35 -0.43 7.55
N SER A 63 -1.21 -1.34 6.61
CA SER A 63 -1.79 -1.27 5.27
C SER A 63 -2.26 -2.66 4.84
N GLU A 64 -3.11 -2.73 3.82
CA GLU A 64 -3.87 -3.96 3.54
C GLU A 64 -3.72 -4.47 2.12
N ASP A 65 -3.19 -3.64 1.21
CA ASP A 65 -3.12 -3.91 -0.22
C ASP A 65 -1.66 -3.90 -0.69
N LEU A 66 -1.39 -4.57 -1.80
CA LEU A 66 -0.11 -4.53 -2.52
C LEU A 66 -0.30 -3.76 -3.81
N ASP A 67 0.32 -2.60 -3.88
CA ASP A 67 0.23 -1.70 -5.02
C ASP A 67 1.56 -1.65 -5.76
N PHE A 68 1.52 -1.81 -7.08
CA PHE A 68 2.68 -1.74 -7.96
C PHE A 68 2.41 -0.85 -9.17
N THR A 69 3.48 -0.26 -9.70
CA THR A 69 3.49 0.27 -11.05
C THR A 69 4.42 -0.62 -11.89
N SER A 70 3.97 -1.03 -13.07
CA SER A 70 4.86 -1.68 -14.01
C SER A 70 5.60 -0.65 -14.85
N ILE A 71 6.92 -0.79 -14.91
CA ILE A 71 7.79 -0.03 -15.82
C ILE A 71 7.92 -0.71 -17.20
N ASN A 72 7.41 -1.94 -17.32
CA ASN A 72 7.29 -2.67 -18.58
C ASN A 72 5.82 -2.61 -19.04
N PRO A 73 5.49 -1.92 -20.15
CA PRO A 73 4.11 -1.83 -20.64
C PRO A 73 3.54 -3.18 -21.12
N ASP A 74 4.40 -4.13 -21.46
CA ASP A 74 4.01 -5.47 -21.94
C ASP A 74 3.84 -6.49 -20.79
N PHE A 75 4.09 -6.09 -19.54
CA PHE A 75 3.91 -6.95 -18.38
C PHE A 75 2.47 -7.46 -18.28
N LYS A 76 2.33 -8.75 -17.96
CA LYS A 76 1.02 -9.40 -17.79
C LYS A 76 0.97 -10.17 -16.50
N LEU A 77 0.06 -9.79 -15.62
CA LEU A 77 -0.31 -10.64 -14.49
C LEU A 77 -1.23 -11.75 -15.00
N SER A 78 -0.65 -12.85 -15.42
CA SER A 78 -1.41 -14.06 -15.82
C SER A 78 -1.86 -14.84 -14.57
N GLU A 79 -2.84 -15.73 -14.76
CA GLU A 79 -3.25 -16.65 -13.70
C GLU A 79 -2.10 -17.60 -13.31
N ASP A 80 -1.29 -18.02 -14.27
CA ASP A 80 -0.13 -18.90 -14.02
C ASP A 80 0.94 -18.22 -13.17
N LEU A 81 1.29 -16.95 -13.50
CA LEU A 81 2.22 -16.16 -12.69
C LEU A 81 1.69 -15.97 -11.27
N LEU A 82 0.41 -15.66 -11.12
CA LEU A 82 -0.20 -15.48 -9.82
C LEU A 82 -0.22 -16.79 -9.01
N ARG A 83 -0.50 -17.93 -9.66
CA ARG A 83 -0.40 -19.26 -9.03
C ARG A 83 1.04 -19.58 -8.60
N GLN A 84 2.04 -19.22 -9.39
CA GLN A 84 3.45 -19.37 -9.03
C GLN A 84 3.79 -18.55 -7.78
N ILE A 85 3.35 -17.28 -7.71
CA ILE A 85 3.52 -16.43 -6.52
C ILE A 85 2.86 -17.09 -5.30
N MET A 86 1.61 -17.54 -5.44
CA MET A 86 0.87 -18.19 -4.37
C MET A 86 1.56 -19.46 -3.89
N SER A 87 2.04 -20.33 -4.80
CA SER A 87 2.75 -21.54 -4.44
C SER A 87 4.03 -21.27 -3.63
N LEU A 88 4.80 -20.23 -4.00
CA LEU A 88 5.98 -19.82 -3.22
C LEU A 88 5.60 -19.39 -1.79
N VAL A 89 4.50 -18.67 -1.63
CA VAL A 89 4.00 -18.26 -0.31
C VAL A 89 3.54 -19.47 0.50
N GLU A 90 2.77 -20.39 -0.11
CA GLU A 90 2.28 -21.62 0.54
C GLU A 90 3.43 -22.53 0.97
N GLU A 91 4.43 -22.73 0.12
CA GLU A 91 5.61 -23.54 0.41
C GLU A 91 6.43 -22.99 1.59
N ARG A 92 6.61 -21.66 1.65
CA ARG A 92 7.40 -21.00 2.70
C ARG A 92 6.69 -20.93 4.04
N THR A 93 5.39 -20.76 4.02
CA THR A 93 4.62 -20.45 5.23
C THR A 93 3.74 -21.60 5.70
N GLY A 94 3.33 -22.50 4.82
CA GLY A 94 2.31 -23.52 5.07
C GLY A 94 0.89 -22.96 5.23
N MET A 95 0.65 -21.66 4.91
CA MET A 95 -0.72 -21.14 4.84
C MET A 95 -1.42 -21.68 3.60
N GLN A 96 -2.74 -21.61 3.59
CA GLN A 96 -3.54 -21.94 2.42
C GLN A 96 -4.04 -20.67 1.74
N LEU A 97 -3.96 -20.65 0.43
CA LEU A 97 -4.36 -19.52 -0.40
C LEU A 97 -5.43 -19.93 -1.41
N HIS A 98 -6.29 -18.97 -1.77
CA HIS A 98 -7.31 -19.15 -2.79
C HIS A 98 -7.43 -17.90 -3.66
N LEU A 99 -7.22 -18.06 -4.96
CA LEU A 99 -7.47 -16.99 -5.92
C LEU A 99 -8.98 -16.79 -6.07
N GLU A 100 -9.51 -15.73 -5.52
CA GLU A 100 -10.93 -15.41 -5.63
C GLU A 100 -11.25 -14.69 -6.93
N LYS A 101 -10.36 -13.79 -7.37
CA LYS A 101 -10.61 -13.00 -8.57
C LYS A 101 -9.33 -12.47 -9.19
N LEU A 102 -9.24 -12.54 -10.52
CA LEU A 102 -8.27 -11.81 -11.34
C LEU A 102 -9.03 -10.93 -12.34
N THR A 103 -8.71 -9.65 -12.40
CA THR A 103 -9.39 -8.65 -13.22
C THR A 103 -8.40 -7.87 -14.05
N ASN A 104 -8.62 -7.78 -15.35
CA ASN A 104 -7.91 -6.85 -16.22
C ASN A 104 -8.57 -5.47 -16.09
N LEU A 105 -7.82 -4.49 -15.58
CA LEU A 105 -8.27 -3.10 -15.49
C LEU A 105 -8.18 -2.44 -16.87
N ARG A 106 -9.22 -1.70 -17.23
CA ARG A 106 -9.29 -1.03 -18.54
C ARG A 106 -9.88 0.36 -18.39
N HIS A 107 -9.36 1.29 -19.18
CA HIS A 107 -9.99 2.58 -19.40
C HIS A 107 -10.37 2.67 -20.87
N LYS A 108 -11.68 2.66 -21.16
CA LYS A 108 -12.21 2.42 -22.51
C LYS A 108 -11.66 1.09 -23.03
N ASP A 109 -10.97 1.08 -24.17
CA ASP A 109 -10.40 -0.13 -24.76
C ASP A 109 -8.92 -0.37 -24.39
N MET A 110 -8.29 0.56 -23.67
CA MET A 110 -6.89 0.43 -23.29
C MET A 110 -6.72 -0.34 -21.98
N PRO A 111 -5.84 -1.35 -21.93
CA PRO A 111 -5.47 -1.98 -20.67
C PRO A 111 -4.72 -0.96 -19.78
N THR A 112 -5.13 -0.84 -18.53
CA THR A 112 -4.51 0.09 -17.57
C THR A 112 -3.87 -0.60 -16.39
N GLY A 113 -4.08 -1.91 -16.25
CA GLY A 113 -3.49 -2.68 -15.16
C GLY A 113 -4.22 -3.98 -14.88
N TYR A 114 -3.91 -4.52 -13.72
CA TYR A 114 -4.48 -5.75 -13.17
C TYR A 114 -4.87 -5.58 -11.73
N ALA A 115 -5.91 -6.29 -11.28
CA ALA A 115 -6.26 -6.42 -9.88
C ALA A 115 -6.56 -7.87 -9.55
N ALA A 116 -5.92 -8.43 -8.54
CA ALA A 116 -6.20 -9.76 -8.02
C ALA A 116 -6.66 -9.68 -6.57
N ILE A 117 -7.60 -10.57 -6.20
CA ILE A 117 -8.03 -10.79 -4.82
C ILE A 117 -7.65 -12.22 -4.47
N VAL A 118 -6.81 -12.36 -3.47
CA VAL A 118 -6.36 -13.66 -2.95
C VAL A 118 -6.83 -13.77 -1.50
N LYS A 119 -7.67 -14.76 -1.23
CA LYS A 119 -8.05 -15.15 0.12
C LYS A 119 -6.96 -15.99 0.76
N PHE A 120 -6.84 -15.92 2.07
CA PHE A 120 -5.85 -16.66 2.82
C PHE A 120 -6.40 -17.19 4.15
N TRP A 121 -5.85 -18.31 4.58
CA TRP A 121 -6.05 -18.88 5.90
C TRP A 121 -4.73 -18.75 6.65
N GLY A 122 -4.58 -17.65 7.40
CA GLY A 122 -3.32 -17.22 7.99
C GLY A 122 -3.07 -17.72 9.41
N ALA A 123 -2.13 -17.08 10.09
CA ALA A 123 -1.66 -17.45 11.41
C ALA A 123 -2.59 -17.06 12.57
N ASP A 124 -3.66 -16.27 12.32
CA ASP A 124 -4.72 -16.02 13.33
C ASP A 124 -5.58 -17.26 13.61
N HIS A 125 -5.28 -18.37 12.93
CA HIS A 125 -5.91 -19.68 13.16
C HIS A 125 -4.92 -20.66 13.82
N SER A 126 -5.44 -21.67 14.54
CA SER A 126 -4.60 -22.76 15.04
C SER A 126 -4.06 -23.59 13.88
N LYS A 127 -2.80 -24.03 13.96
CA LYS A 127 -2.17 -24.90 12.95
C LYS A 127 -2.92 -26.22 12.75
N ASP A 128 -3.58 -26.70 13.80
CA ASP A 128 -4.35 -27.96 13.77
C ASP A 128 -5.78 -27.78 13.26
N GLN A 129 -6.20 -26.55 13.02
CA GLN A 129 -7.54 -26.24 12.52
C GLN A 129 -7.58 -26.47 11.01
N VAL A 130 -8.42 -27.42 10.60
CA VAL A 130 -8.69 -27.65 9.17
C VAL A 130 -9.47 -26.43 8.62
N PRO A 131 -8.97 -25.76 7.58
CA PRO A 131 -9.68 -24.64 6.99
C PRO A 131 -11.03 -25.07 6.41
N PRO A 132 -12.07 -24.29 6.58
CA PRO A 132 -13.34 -24.50 5.86
C PRO A 132 -13.17 -24.20 4.37
N ASP A 133 -14.23 -24.40 3.59
CA ASP A 133 -14.26 -24.00 2.19
C ASP A 133 -13.84 -22.52 2.01
N PRO A 134 -12.98 -22.18 1.03
CA PRO A 134 -12.47 -20.82 0.82
C PRO A 134 -13.54 -19.74 0.66
N SER A 135 -14.76 -20.09 0.22
CA SER A 135 -15.88 -19.13 0.17
C SER A 135 -16.23 -18.54 1.55
N ARG A 136 -15.87 -19.24 2.64
CA ARG A 136 -16.12 -18.83 4.03
C ARG A 136 -14.94 -18.10 4.68
N TRP A 137 -13.82 -17.92 3.98
CA TRP A 137 -12.70 -17.14 4.50
C TRP A 137 -13.00 -15.66 4.38
N ASN A 138 -12.81 -14.93 5.47
CA ASN A 138 -13.09 -13.50 5.55
C ASN A 138 -11.86 -12.62 5.32
N THR A 139 -10.68 -13.25 5.24
CA THR A 139 -9.40 -12.56 5.07
C THR A 139 -8.95 -12.63 3.62
N SER A 140 -8.56 -11.50 3.07
CA SER A 140 -8.01 -11.42 1.72
C SER A 140 -7.00 -10.28 1.61
N ILE A 141 -6.12 -10.39 0.64
CA ILE A 141 -5.28 -9.28 0.16
C ILE A 141 -5.69 -8.91 -1.25
N LYS A 142 -5.52 -7.64 -1.59
CA LYS A 142 -5.63 -7.14 -2.95
C LYS A 142 -4.22 -6.88 -3.49
N ILE A 143 -3.96 -7.34 -4.71
CA ILE A 143 -2.75 -7.02 -5.47
C ILE A 143 -3.21 -6.17 -6.64
N GLU A 144 -2.67 -4.95 -6.79
CA GLU A 144 -2.99 -4.05 -7.90
C GLU A 144 -1.71 -3.65 -8.62
N ILE A 145 -1.69 -3.84 -9.94
CA ILE A 145 -0.56 -3.48 -10.80
C ILE A 145 -1.06 -2.50 -11.84
N ILE A 146 -0.53 -1.28 -11.84
CA ILE A 146 -0.89 -0.24 -12.80
C ILE A 146 0.14 -0.20 -13.92
N LEU A 147 -0.34 -0.30 -15.17
CA LEU A 147 0.47 -0.17 -16.40
C LEU A 147 0.51 1.27 -16.92
N TYR A 148 -0.53 2.05 -16.64
CA TYR A 148 -0.70 3.42 -17.14
C TYR A 148 -0.43 4.45 -16.04
N GLU A 149 0.84 4.58 -15.67
CA GLU A 149 1.31 5.61 -14.74
C GLU A 149 2.65 6.19 -15.23
N LYS A 150 2.84 7.51 -15.07
CA LYS A 150 4.10 8.18 -15.38
C LYS A 150 4.94 8.26 -14.11
N MET A 151 6.02 7.51 -14.06
CA MET A 151 7.05 7.67 -13.04
C MET A 151 8.03 8.76 -13.47
N LEU A 152 8.35 9.68 -12.58
CA LEU A 152 9.22 10.83 -12.83
C LEU A 152 10.56 10.68 -12.12
N PHE A 153 10.59 9.90 -11.05
CA PHE A 153 11.80 9.57 -10.32
C PHE A 153 12.13 8.09 -10.49
N GLY A 154 13.42 7.77 -10.50
CA GLY A 154 13.87 6.38 -10.52
C GLY A 154 13.40 5.60 -9.27
N SER A 155 13.31 4.29 -9.38
CA SER A 155 13.04 3.45 -8.21
C SER A 155 14.19 3.47 -7.21
N THR A 156 13.87 3.30 -5.94
CA THR A 156 14.84 3.19 -4.84
C THR A 156 14.86 1.75 -4.33
N ALA A 157 16.04 1.14 -4.28
CA ALA A 157 16.20 -0.20 -3.69
C ALA A 157 16.11 -0.13 -2.16
N LYS A 158 15.22 -0.91 -1.56
CA LYS A 158 14.99 -0.96 -0.11
C LYS A 158 14.98 -2.38 0.41
N ALA A 159 15.43 -2.57 1.65
CA ALA A 159 15.24 -3.82 2.36
C ALA A 159 13.76 -3.99 2.74
N LEU A 160 13.31 -5.23 2.80
CA LEU A 160 11.97 -5.58 3.28
C LEU A 160 12.00 -5.79 4.80
N TYR A 161 11.25 -4.99 5.55
CA TYR A 161 11.08 -5.16 6.99
C TYR A 161 10.10 -6.29 7.29
N HIS A 162 10.57 -7.28 8.05
CA HIS A 162 9.78 -8.41 8.49
C HIS A 162 10.03 -8.65 9.97
N ASP A 163 9.16 -8.14 10.80
CA ASP A 163 9.26 -8.24 12.27
C ASP A 163 8.38 -9.40 12.78
N TYR A 164 8.74 -10.63 12.36
CA TYR A 164 8.10 -11.88 12.79
C TYR A 164 9.16 -12.94 13.05
N SER A 165 8.78 -14.02 13.75
CA SER A 165 9.70 -15.07 14.15
C SER A 165 10.15 -16.00 13.03
N ASP A 166 9.49 -15.97 11.89
CA ASP A 166 9.91 -16.66 10.67
C ASP A 166 10.76 -15.75 9.78
N GLU A 167 11.47 -16.35 8.84
CA GLU A 167 12.39 -15.66 7.94
C GLU A 167 11.78 -15.56 6.53
N LEU A 168 12.11 -14.49 5.84
CA LEU A 168 11.88 -14.34 4.41
C LEU A 168 12.99 -15.04 3.61
N SER A 169 12.82 -15.13 2.30
CA SER A 169 13.82 -15.73 1.42
C SER A 169 15.17 -14.98 1.50
N PRO A 170 16.30 -15.68 1.67
CA PRO A 170 17.61 -15.03 1.65
C PRO A 170 18.00 -14.49 0.27
N TYR A 171 17.24 -14.84 -0.77
CA TYR A 171 17.53 -14.44 -2.16
C TYR A 171 16.98 -13.05 -2.52
N VAL A 172 16.05 -12.52 -1.75
CA VAL A 172 15.49 -11.17 -1.98
C VAL A 172 16.31 -10.15 -1.20
N SER A 173 17.29 -9.56 -1.87
CA SER A 173 18.21 -8.59 -1.24
C SER A 173 17.65 -7.17 -1.19
N ALA A 174 16.82 -6.78 -2.15
CA ALA A 174 16.24 -5.45 -2.23
C ALA A 174 14.96 -5.43 -3.06
N ILE A 175 14.02 -4.58 -2.64
CA ILE A 175 12.75 -4.31 -3.30
C ILE A 175 12.88 -2.98 -4.06
N ALA A 176 12.51 -2.97 -5.34
CA ALA A 176 12.39 -1.74 -6.11
C ALA A 176 11.14 -0.98 -5.63
N CYS A 177 11.32 0.13 -4.94
CA CYS A 177 10.25 0.94 -4.36
C CYS A 177 10.15 2.30 -5.02
N TYR A 178 8.97 2.92 -4.98
CA TYR A 178 8.81 4.32 -5.33
C TYR A 178 9.74 5.20 -4.47
N ASP A 179 10.42 6.16 -5.10
CA ASP A 179 11.06 7.27 -4.40
C ASP A 179 10.00 8.05 -3.59
N LEU A 180 10.35 8.59 -2.43
CA LEU A 180 9.38 9.31 -1.59
C LEU A 180 8.83 10.57 -2.27
N ARG A 181 9.60 11.19 -3.19
CA ARG A 181 9.12 12.30 -4.04
C ARG A 181 8.02 11.83 -5.00
N GLU A 182 8.17 10.62 -5.55
CA GLU A 182 7.15 9.98 -6.38
C GLU A 182 5.87 9.73 -5.58
N VAL A 183 6.02 9.18 -4.36
CA VAL A 183 4.90 8.94 -3.45
C VAL A 183 4.15 10.23 -3.13
N LEU A 184 4.86 11.30 -2.74
CA LEU A 184 4.25 12.57 -2.37
C LEU A 184 3.54 13.24 -3.55
N SER A 185 4.17 13.29 -4.72
CA SER A 185 3.57 13.89 -5.91
C SER A 185 2.32 13.13 -6.38
N GLU A 186 2.34 11.78 -6.30
CA GLU A 186 1.17 10.96 -6.63
C GLU A 186 0.03 11.15 -5.61
N LYS A 187 0.34 11.23 -4.31
CA LYS A 187 -0.66 11.46 -3.27
C LYS A 187 -1.29 12.84 -3.36
N LEU A 188 -0.52 13.89 -3.64
CA LEU A 188 -1.06 15.22 -3.89
C LEU A 188 -2.03 15.21 -5.08
N ARG A 189 -1.65 14.57 -6.19
CA ARG A 189 -2.56 14.38 -7.34
C ARG A 189 -3.81 13.59 -6.95
N ALA A 190 -3.66 12.54 -6.15
CA ALA A 190 -4.77 11.69 -5.74
C ALA A 190 -5.83 12.45 -4.93
N LEU A 191 -5.46 13.45 -4.12
CA LEU A 191 -6.41 14.30 -3.39
C LEU A 191 -7.38 15.03 -4.34
N ILE A 192 -6.93 15.36 -5.56
CA ILE A 192 -7.73 16.04 -6.57
C ILE A 192 -8.49 15.05 -7.47
N GLN A 193 -7.81 13.96 -7.85
CA GLN A 193 -8.33 13.00 -8.81
C GLN A 193 -9.45 12.12 -8.25
N ARG A 194 -9.39 11.77 -6.96
CA ARG A 194 -10.36 10.83 -6.38
C ARG A 194 -11.73 11.46 -6.21
N SER A 195 -12.74 10.74 -6.65
CA SER A 195 -14.15 11.10 -6.45
C SER A 195 -14.68 10.76 -5.06
N TYR A 196 -13.92 10.01 -4.28
CA TYR A 196 -14.26 9.56 -2.92
C TYR A 196 -13.25 10.08 -1.90
N THR A 197 -13.69 10.19 -0.67
CA THR A 197 -12.87 10.63 0.45
C THR A 197 -11.83 9.58 0.82
N ALA A 198 -10.57 9.98 0.90
CA ALA A 198 -9.44 9.12 1.26
C ALA A 198 -8.63 9.68 2.44
N PRO A 199 -9.09 9.54 3.70
CA PRO A 199 -8.39 10.04 4.90
C PRO A 199 -6.93 9.60 4.96
N ARG A 200 -6.63 8.38 4.48
CA ARG A 200 -5.27 7.85 4.44
C ARG A 200 -4.30 8.69 3.62
N ASP A 201 -4.73 9.31 2.51
CA ASP A 201 -3.83 10.14 1.71
C ASP A 201 -3.44 11.43 2.43
N TYR A 202 -4.37 12.05 3.17
CA TYR A 202 -4.06 13.22 4.02
C TYR A 202 -3.09 12.84 5.15
N TYR A 203 -3.34 11.72 5.83
CA TYR A 203 -2.44 11.21 6.86
C TYR A 203 -1.05 10.92 6.28
N ASP A 204 -0.97 10.28 5.14
CA ASP A 204 0.29 9.88 4.52
C ASP A 204 1.14 11.11 4.11
N ILE A 205 0.51 12.14 3.52
CA ILE A 205 1.21 13.39 3.18
C ILE A 205 1.70 14.09 4.46
N TRP A 206 0.83 14.19 5.47
CA TRP A 206 1.19 14.77 6.77
C TRP A 206 2.33 14.01 7.43
N TYR A 207 2.24 12.69 7.52
CA TYR A 207 3.27 11.85 8.12
C TYR A 207 4.62 12.01 7.42
N LEU A 208 4.64 11.91 6.11
CA LEU A 208 5.87 12.06 5.32
C LEU A 208 6.47 13.47 5.49
N SER A 209 5.65 14.52 5.52
CA SER A 209 6.13 15.89 5.73
C SER A 209 6.80 16.11 7.08
N LYS A 210 6.47 15.30 8.11
CA LYS A 210 7.04 15.38 9.45
C LYS A 210 8.25 14.45 9.67
N HIS A 211 8.32 13.33 8.94
CA HIS A 211 9.29 12.27 9.23
C HIS A 211 10.38 12.10 8.16
N VAL A 212 10.24 12.77 7.03
CA VAL A 212 11.26 12.78 5.98
C VAL A 212 12.06 14.07 6.10
N ALA A 213 13.37 13.94 6.30
CA ALA A 213 14.27 15.10 6.33
C ALA A 213 14.51 15.62 4.90
N ASP A 214 14.77 16.91 4.79
CA ASP A 214 15.26 17.58 3.58
C ASP A 214 14.40 17.33 2.31
N ILE A 215 13.08 17.36 2.47
CA ILE A 215 12.15 17.23 1.35
C ILE A 215 12.32 18.40 0.39
N ASN A 216 12.66 18.11 -0.87
CA ASN A 216 12.65 19.11 -1.94
C ASN A 216 11.23 19.29 -2.49
N TRP A 217 10.48 20.21 -1.90
CA TRP A 217 9.10 20.49 -2.29
C TRP A 217 8.96 21.09 -3.69
N ASP A 218 9.99 21.76 -4.21
CA ASP A 218 9.98 22.30 -5.58
C ASP A 218 9.97 21.18 -6.62
N GLU A 219 10.80 20.13 -6.42
CA GLU A 219 10.77 18.94 -7.26
C GLU A 219 9.43 18.21 -7.19
N ILE A 220 8.86 18.08 -5.99
CA ILE A 220 7.56 17.42 -5.79
C ILE A 220 6.44 18.22 -6.46
N LYS A 221 6.47 19.54 -6.36
CA LYS A 221 5.51 20.44 -7.02
C LYS A 221 5.58 20.28 -8.55
N GLN A 222 6.78 20.27 -9.12
CA GLN A 222 6.96 20.04 -10.57
C GLN A 222 6.39 18.68 -10.99
N ALA A 223 6.76 17.63 -10.25
CA ALA A 223 6.26 16.28 -10.50
C ALA A 223 4.73 16.17 -10.34
N PHE A 224 4.15 16.86 -9.37
CA PHE A 224 2.70 16.96 -9.20
C PHE A 224 2.03 17.52 -10.46
N PHE A 225 2.53 18.66 -11.00
CA PHE A 225 1.97 19.24 -12.21
C PHE A 225 2.13 18.33 -13.43
N GLU A 226 3.25 17.67 -13.59
CA GLU A 226 3.44 16.70 -14.67
C GLU A 226 2.47 15.51 -14.57
N LYS A 227 2.23 14.99 -13.35
CA LYS A 227 1.25 13.93 -13.10
C LYS A 227 -0.19 14.40 -13.34
N MET A 228 -0.52 15.64 -12.98
CA MET A 228 -1.81 16.26 -13.28
C MET A 228 -2.04 16.31 -14.79
N ALA A 229 -1.08 16.86 -15.52
CA ALA A 229 -1.14 16.96 -16.99
C ALA A 229 -1.25 15.58 -17.66
N PHE A 230 -0.48 14.60 -17.20
CA PHE A 230 -0.53 13.22 -17.70
C PHE A 230 -1.92 12.58 -17.56
N LYS A 231 -2.64 12.91 -16.49
CA LYS A 231 -4.03 12.43 -16.26
C LYS A 231 -5.10 13.36 -16.84
N GLY A 232 -4.70 14.45 -17.52
CA GLY A 232 -5.65 15.44 -18.06
C GLY A 232 -6.42 16.19 -16.97
N LEU A 233 -5.80 16.41 -15.81
CA LEU A 233 -6.38 17.13 -14.68
C LEU A 233 -5.85 18.56 -14.63
N GLU A 234 -6.70 19.50 -14.17
CA GLU A 234 -6.35 20.89 -13.98
C GLU A 234 -6.25 21.23 -12.48
N PHE A 235 -5.20 21.97 -12.12
CA PHE A 235 -5.05 22.51 -10.77
C PHE A 235 -5.45 23.99 -10.76
N THR A 236 -6.50 24.33 -10.02
CA THR A 236 -7.04 25.68 -9.92
C THR A 236 -6.72 26.37 -8.58
N GLY A 237 -6.03 25.67 -7.69
CA GLY A 237 -5.57 26.22 -6.41
C GLY A 237 -5.73 25.27 -5.24
N ILE A 238 -5.12 25.65 -4.11
CA ILE A 238 -5.01 24.79 -2.89
C ILE A 238 -6.35 24.36 -2.31
N VAL A 239 -7.42 25.12 -2.57
CA VAL A 239 -8.80 24.76 -2.15
C VAL A 239 -9.25 23.41 -2.73
N GLN A 240 -8.65 22.96 -3.85
CA GLN A 240 -8.97 21.64 -4.39
C GLN A 240 -8.47 20.49 -3.49
N PHE A 241 -7.42 20.71 -2.72
CA PHE A 241 -6.93 19.69 -1.79
C PHE A 241 -7.87 19.49 -0.60
N LEU A 242 -8.41 20.60 -0.08
CA LEU A 242 -9.31 20.56 1.08
C LEU A 242 -10.28 21.74 1.02
N ASN A 243 -11.55 21.47 0.79
CA ASN A 243 -12.66 22.40 0.85
C ASN A 243 -13.68 21.95 1.89
N ASP A 244 -14.65 22.77 2.24
CA ASP A 244 -15.65 22.49 3.29
C ASP A 244 -16.34 21.13 3.13
N LYS A 245 -16.64 20.72 1.88
CA LYS A 245 -17.28 19.44 1.60
C LYS A 245 -16.33 18.26 1.83
N SER A 246 -15.11 18.35 1.30
CA SER A 246 -14.09 17.30 1.49
C SER A 246 -13.64 17.24 2.94
N GLU A 247 -13.47 18.37 3.63
CA GLU A 247 -13.18 18.44 5.06
C GLU A 247 -14.20 17.68 5.89
N LYS A 248 -15.49 17.98 5.72
CA LYS A 248 -16.57 17.31 6.44
C LYS A 248 -16.54 15.80 6.22
N SER A 249 -16.30 15.38 4.99
CA SER A 249 -16.23 13.96 4.61
C SER A 249 -15.00 13.27 5.22
N VAL A 250 -13.80 13.88 5.12
CA VAL A 250 -12.57 13.35 5.70
C VAL A 250 -12.69 13.24 7.22
N ARG A 251 -13.18 14.28 7.89
CA ARG A 251 -13.42 14.32 9.34
C ARG A 251 -14.33 13.17 9.79
N GLY A 252 -15.44 12.98 9.09
CA GLY A 252 -16.40 11.91 9.40
C GLY A 252 -15.81 10.50 9.23
N ALA A 253 -14.91 10.32 8.27
CA ALA A 253 -14.29 9.04 7.97
C ALA A 253 -12.93 8.81 8.68
N TRP A 254 -12.38 9.81 9.39
CA TRP A 254 -11.00 9.78 9.93
C TRP A 254 -10.74 8.56 10.80
N LYS A 255 -11.54 8.40 11.86
CA LYS A 255 -11.39 7.29 12.80
C LYS A 255 -11.73 5.93 12.19
N SER A 256 -12.76 5.85 11.39
CA SER A 256 -13.15 4.57 10.75
C SER A 256 -12.16 4.11 9.69
N SER A 257 -11.50 5.03 9.00
CA SER A 257 -10.52 4.72 7.97
C SER A 257 -9.12 4.39 8.51
N LEU A 258 -8.72 4.99 9.64
CA LEU A 258 -7.37 4.89 10.18
C LEU A 258 -7.29 4.11 11.50
N GLY A 259 -8.38 4.04 12.28
CA GLY A 259 -8.35 3.46 13.62
C GLY A 259 -8.12 1.95 13.69
N HIS A 260 -8.24 1.23 12.59
CA HIS A 260 -7.85 -0.18 12.49
C HIS A 260 -6.40 -0.38 12.02
N GLN A 261 -5.71 0.71 11.67
CA GLN A 261 -4.34 0.73 11.14
C GLN A 261 -3.34 1.42 12.07
N ILE A 262 -3.83 2.20 13.03
CA ILE A 262 -3.01 3.00 13.96
C ILE A 262 -3.60 2.84 15.35
N ALA A 263 -2.76 2.66 16.37
CA ALA A 263 -3.18 2.68 17.76
C ALA A 263 -3.92 4.00 18.09
N ALA A 264 -5.01 3.91 18.83
CA ALA A 264 -5.86 5.08 19.11
C ALA A 264 -5.10 6.25 19.75
N LYS A 265 -4.07 5.95 20.57
CA LYS A 265 -3.21 6.95 21.23
C LYS A 265 -2.21 7.63 20.29
N GLU A 266 -1.91 6.99 19.13
CA GLU A 266 -0.94 7.47 18.14
C GLU A 266 -1.62 8.15 16.94
N LEU A 267 -2.94 7.99 16.81
CA LEU A 267 -3.70 8.60 15.72
C LEU A 267 -3.88 10.10 16.01
N PRO A 268 -3.26 11.00 15.22
CA PRO A 268 -3.44 12.44 15.39
C PRO A 268 -4.91 12.83 15.15
N SER A 269 -5.33 13.92 15.76
CA SER A 269 -6.64 14.48 15.44
C SER A 269 -6.67 14.98 13.99
N PHE A 270 -7.84 14.92 13.35
CA PHE A 270 -7.96 15.46 12.01
C PHE A 270 -7.69 16.98 11.97
N ASP A 271 -8.04 17.71 13.05
CA ASP A 271 -7.78 19.16 13.13
C ASP A 271 -6.29 19.50 13.14
N GLU A 272 -5.49 18.73 13.85
CA GLU A 272 -4.03 18.85 13.84
C GLU A 272 -3.46 18.62 12.43
N VAL A 273 -3.85 17.49 11.79
CA VAL A 273 -3.39 17.15 10.43
C VAL A 273 -3.85 18.19 9.43
N LYS A 274 -5.10 18.67 9.51
CA LYS A 274 -5.63 19.74 8.66
C LYS A 274 -4.79 21.01 8.75
N ASN A 275 -4.59 21.52 9.96
CA ASN A 275 -3.87 22.77 10.18
C ASN A 275 -2.44 22.69 9.63
N ASP A 276 -1.73 21.60 9.88
CA ASP A 276 -0.39 21.36 9.34
C ASP A 276 -0.37 21.32 7.82
N LEU A 277 -1.36 20.63 7.20
CA LEU A 277 -1.46 20.53 5.75
C LEU A 277 -1.84 21.85 5.08
N GLU A 278 -2.72 22.66 5.68
CA GLU A 278 -3.04 23.99 5.16
C GLU A 278 -1.80 24.89 5.13
N ILE A 279 -0.98 24.88 6.17
CA ILE A 279 0.29 25.61 6.21
C ILE A 279 1.24 25.05 5.13
N LEU A 280 1.35 23.73 5.02
CA LEU A 280 2.21 23.08 4.04
C LEU A 280 1.80 23.43 2.60
N PHE A 281 0.53 23.29 2.26
CA PHE A 281 0.02 23.59 0.91
C PHE A 281 0.20 25.05 0.54
N SER A 282 -0.06 25.99 1.47
CA SER A 282 0.15 27.42 1.24
C SER A 282 1.63 27.79 1.05
N LYS A 283 2.56 26.96 1.58
CA LYS A 283 3.99 27.16 1.38
C LYS A 283 4.49 26.62 0.06
N ILE A 284 3.87 25.52 -0.43
CA ILE A 284 4.30 24.84 -1.65
C ILE A 284 3.69 25.48 -2.90
N PHE A 285 2.40 25.83 -2.86
CA PHE A 285 1.61 26.26 -4.01
C PHE A 285 1.26 27.74 -3.98
#